data_034b5702f7d02a3374e49530b4387ebf
#
_entry.id   034b5702f7d02a3374e49530b4387ebf
#
_cell.length_a   1.000
_cell.length_b   1.000
_cell.length_c   1.000
_cell.angle_alpha   90.00
_cell.angle_beta   90.00
_cell.angle_gamma   90.00
#
_symmetry.space_group_name_H-M   'P 1'
#
loop_
_entity.id
_entity.type
_entity.pdbx_description
1 polymer ?
#
loop_
_entity_poly.entity_id
_entity_poly.type
_entity_poly.pdbx_seq_one_letter_code
_entity_poly.pdbx_strand_id
1 'polypeptide(L)'
;YGSGRPIIGFLAEYDALSGLSQKGGSLTREEVTPGGCGHGCGHNLLGAGAMAAALGVKAYLEATKTPGTVVLYGCPGEEGGAAKAFMARDGLWYGLDAALTWHPDDANEVLTGSSNSCIQTQYHFTGVAAHAAGDPDRGRSALDAVELMNVGVQFLREHMSDKARVHYAITDAGGRSPNVVQPRASVLYMVRSNHVAEAVELQQRVDKIAQGAALMTETTVEKKFIDGLADTVTNHALERVLYRNFEALGVPSYTAEELAFADGLAKTYPGSDRAPGVGSQYDPDYAADVQARRAEAGHAMNSFLLPLYQGDAFQPGSTDVGDVSWQCPTAQIHVATWPNGCPGHSWQNVSCGR
;
A
#
# COMPACT_ATOMS: atom_id res chain seq x y z
N TYR A 1 27.53 1.03 3.97
CA TYR A 1 28.75 1.83 3.95
C TYR A 1 28.96 2.55 5.28
N GLY A 2 30.22 2.74 5.66
CA GLY A 2 30.61 3.39 6.90
C GLY A 2 30.77 2.45 8.08
N SER A 3 30.97 3.01 9.26
CA SER A 3 31.07 2.24 10.50
C SER A 3 30.68 3.13 11.71
N GLY A 4 30.17 2.51 12.74
CA GLY A 4 29.70 3.21 13.93
C GLY A 4 28.25 3.70 13.80
N ARG A 5 27.85 4.53 14.75
CA ARG A 5 26.50 5.08 14.86
C ARG A 5 26.49 6.57 14.50
N PRO A 6 25.33 7.13 14.05
CA PRO A 6 24.06 6.42 13.85
C PRO A 6 24.07 5.44 12.65
N ILE A 7 23.22 4.41 12.71
CA ILE A 7 22.94 3.50 11.60
C ILE A 7 21.60 3.88 10.98
N ILE A 8 21.64 4.40 9.76
CA ILE A 8 20.46 4.88 9.05
C ILE A 8 20.13 3.96 7.88
N GLY A 9 18.92 3.43 7.87
CA GLY A 9 18.38 2.62 6.77
C GLY A 9 17.59 3.47 5.78
N PHE A 10 17.80 3.27 4.48
CA PHE A 10 16.92 3.76 3.42
C PHE A 10 16.16 2.60 2.80
N LEU A 11 14.85 2.72 2.71
CA LEU A 11 13.95 1.68 2.17
C LEU A 11 13.70 1.98 0.69
N ALA A 12 13.99 1.03 -0.17
CA ALA A 12 13.89 1.17 -1.62
C ALA A 12 12.92 0.14 -2.19
N GLU A 13 11.68 0.52 -2.40
CA GLU A 13 10.69 -0.27 -3.13
C GLU A 13 10.95 -0.17 -4.64
N TYR A 14 10.65 -1.24 -5.39
CA TYR A 14 10.92 -1.29 -6.84
C TYR A 14 10.02 -2.26 -7.61
N ASP A 15 8.97 -2.77 -6.99
CA ASP A 15 7.99 -3.64 -7.63
C ASP A 15 7.01 -2.88 -8.53
N ALA A 16 6.25 -3.60 -9.35
CA ALA A 16 5.32 -3.06 -10.32
C ALA A 16 4.02 -3.83 -10.33
N LEU A 17 2.93 -3.15 -10.69
CA LEU A 17 1.58 -3.68 -10.77
C LEU A 17 1.30 -4.33 -12.11
N SER A 18 0.63 -5.48 -12.09
CA SER A 18 0.21 -6.20 -13.31
C SER A 18 -0.88 -5.44 -14.08
N GLY A 19 -0.88 -5.57 -15.41
CA GLY A 19 -1.90 -4.98 -16.28
C GLY A 19 -1.81 -3.46 -16.44
N LEU A 20 -0.75 -2.82 -15.96
CA LEU A 20 -0.53 -1.38 -16.03
C LEU A 20 0.57 -0.96 -17.01
N SER A 21 0.94 -1.82 -17.97
CA SER A 21 1.87 -1.42 -19.02
C SER A 21 1.38 -0.17 -19.72
N GLN A 22 2.21 0.88 -19.74
CA GLN A 22 1.87 2.19 -20.28
C GLN A 22 3.11 2.90 -20.79
N LYS A 23 2.98 3.60 -21.91
CA LYS A 23 4.02 4.47 -22.43
C LYS A 23 4.17 5.73 -21.55
N GLY A 24 5.38 5.97 -21.07
CA GLY A 24 5.71 7.18 -20.31
C GLY A 24 5.53 8.45 -21.14
N GLY A 25 5.00 9.52 -20.52
CA GLY A 25 4.77 10.80 -21.16
C GLY A 25 3.63 10.84 -22.19
N SER A 26 2.71 9.88 -22.18
CA SER A 26 1.53 9.89 -23.03
C SER A 26 0.32 10.46 -22.28
N LEU A 27 -0.49 11.29 -22.97
CA LEU A 27 -1.77 11.80 -22.47
C LEU A 27 -2.94 10.86 -22.73
N THR A 28 -2.66 9.68 -23.28
CA THR A 28 -3.65 8.65 -23.59
C THR A 28 -3.17 7.30 -23.10
N ARG A 29 -4.12 6.39 -22.84
CA ARG A 29 -3.78 5.01 -22.53
C ARG A 29 -3.14 4.34 -23.75
N GLU A 30 -1.88 3.92 -23.61
CA GLU A 30 -1.08 3.33 -24.68
C GLU A 30 -0.18 2.23 -24.07
N GLU A 31 -0.63 0.99 -24.15
CA GLU A 31 0.14 -0.16 -23.63
C GLU A 31 1.41 -0.38 -24.47
N VAL A 32 2.55 -0.53 -23.81
CA VAL A 32 3.82 -0.91 -24.47
C VAL A 32 3.88 -2.42 -24.68
N THR A 33 3.46 -3.18 -23.67
CA THR A 33 3.37 -4.63 -23.69
C THR A 33 1.96 -5.03 -23.26
N PRO A 34 1.13 -5.64 -24.13
CA PRO A 34 -0.24 -6.02 -23.76
C PRO A 34 -0.28 -6.87 -22.48
N GLY A 35 -1.06 -6.41 -21.50
CA GLY A 35 -1.18 -7.07 -20.19
C GLY A 35 0.07 -7.04 -19.31
N GLY A 36 1.13 -6.34 -19.72
CA GLY A 36 2.38 -6.23 -18.96
C GLY A 36 2.25 -5.38 -17.71
N CYS A 37 3.29 -5.38 -16.89
CA CYS A 37 3.34 -4.60 -15.65
C CYS A 37 3.70 -3.14 -15.90
N GLY A 38 3.35 -2.27 -14.95
CA GLY A 38 3.71 -0.86 -14.92
C GLY A 38 3.81 -0.32 -13.49
N HIS A 39 4.66 0.70 -13.31
CA HIS A 39 4.86 1.33 -12.00
C HIS A 39 3.73 2.32 -11.68
N GLY A 40 2.52 1.79 -11.43
CA GLY A 40 1.34 2.59 -11.09
C GLY A 40 1.33 3.19 -9.68
N CYS A 41 2.35 2.90 -8.90
CA CYS A 41 2.62 3.49 -7.58
C CYS A 41 3.98 4.24 -7.53
N GLY A 42 4.69 4.33 -8.66
CA GLY A 42 5.94 5.10 -8.78
C GLY A 42 7.15 4.46 -8.10
N HIS A 43 7.14 3.17 -7.78
CA HIS A 43 8.25 2.48 -7.10
C HIS A 43 9.57 2.50 -7.90
N ASN A 44 9.54 2.68 -9.22
CA ASN A 44 10.73 2.95 -10.01
C ASN A 44 11.44 4.24 -9.59
N LEU A 45 10.68 5.30 -9.27
CA LEU A 45 11.21 6.56 -8.75
C LEU A 45 11.64 6.39 -7.29
N LEU A 46 10.81 5.69 -6.48
CA LEU A 46 11.08 5.44 -5.06
C LEU A 46 12.42 4.73 -4.88
N GLY A 47 12.65 3.63 -5.57
CA GLY A 47 13.90 2.87 -5.49
C GLY A 47 15.11 3.69 -5.91
N ALA A 48 14.99 4.45 -7.02
CA ALA A 48 16.08 5.32 -7.51
C ALA A 48 16.39 6.46 -6.53
N GLY A 49 15.35 7.12 -5.97
CA GLY A 49 15.51 8.19 -4.99
C GLY A 49 16.11 7.73 -3.68
N ALA A 50 15.67 6.57 -3.15
CA ALA A 50 16.24 5.97 -1.95
C ALA A 50 17.72 5.61 -2.14
N MET A 51 18.09 5.09 -3.32
CA MET A 51 19.50 4.84 -3.66
C MET A 51 20.29 6.14 -3.73
N ALA A 52 19.76 7.19 -4.36
CA ALA A 52 20.42 8.50 -4.43
C ALA A 52 20.63 9.10 -3.03
N ALA A 53 19.65 8.99 -2.13
CA ALA A 53 19.76 9.43 -0.74
C ALA A 53 20.88 8.67 0.01
N ALA A 54 20.94 7.35 -0.13
CA ALA A 54 21.99 6.54 0.48
C ALA A 54 23.38 6.90 -0.05
N LEU A 55 23.52 7.18 -1.35
CA LEU A 55 24.77 7.65 -1.98
C LEU A 55 25.15 9.07 -1.48
N GLY A 56 24.17 9.95 -1.27
CA GLY A 56 24.40 11.26 -0.68
C GLY A 56 24.95 11.18 0.73
N VAL A 57 24.37 10.32 1.59
CA VAL A 57 24.90 10.07 2.95
C VAL A 57 26.29 9.44 2.89
N LYS A 58 26.52 8.49 1.98
CA LYS A 58 27.87 7.92 1.77
C LYS A 58 28.88 9.01 1.45
N ALA A 59 28.58 9.89 0.50
CA ALA A 59 29.47 11.00 0.11
C ALA A 59 29.74 11.96 1.29
N TYR A 60 28.72 12.24 2.11
CA TYR A 60 28.86 13.04 3.31
C TYR A 60 29.83 12.39 4.31
N LEU A 61 29.64 11.09 4.62
CA LEU A 61 30.51 10.35 5.54
C LEU A 61 31.98 10.29 5.03
N GLU A 62 32.15 10.16 3.70
CA GLU A 62 33.47 10.19 3.07
C GLU A 62 34.16 11.56 3.20
N ALA A 63 33.42 12.64 2.99
CA ALA A 63 33.95 14.00 3.04
C ALA A 63 34.27 14.45 4.47
N THR A 64 33.37 14.17 5.40
CA THR A 64 33.46 14.69 6.78
C THR A 64 34.26 13.77 7.71
N LYS A 65 34.47 12.51 7.35
CA LYS A 65 35.04 11.46 8.23
C LYS A 65 34.25 11.28 9.53
N THR A 66 32.98 11.70 9.55
CA THR A 66 32.08 11.51 10.68
C THR A 66 31.75 10.02 10.85
N PRO A 67 31.76 9.46 12.08
CA PRO A 67 31.29 8.10 12.29
C PRO A 67 29.79 7.99 11.96
N GLY A 68 29.41 6.85 11.38
CA GLY A 68 28.04 6.55 11.00
C GLY A 68 28.00 5.43 9.97
N THR A 69 26.82 4.83 9.82
CA THR A 69 26.58 3.76 8.86
C THR A 69 25.31 4.07 8.07
N VAL A 70 25.40 3.98 6.75
CA VAL A 70 24.23 4.02 5.87
C VAL A 70 23.99 2.65 5.26
N VAL A 71 22.72 2.20 5.29
CA VAL A 71 22.29 0.93 4.71
C VAL A 71 21.16 1.21 3.71
N LEU A 72 21.31 0.70 2.49
CA LEU A 72 20.24 0.67 1.51
C LEU A 72 19.57 -0.71 1.53
N TYR A 73 18.29 -0.75 1.79
CA TYR A 73 17.48 -1.96 1.76
C TYR A 73 16.66 -2.01 0.48
N GLY A 74 16.91 -3.01 -0.37
CA GLY A 74 15.98 -3.32 -1.48
C GLY A 74 14.74 -4.02 -0.91
N CYS A 75 13.57 -3.43 -1.10
CA CYS A 75 12.29 -3.86 -0.55
C CYS A 75 11.37 -4.31 -1.70
N PRO A 76 11.40 -5.60 -2.10
CA PRO A 76 10.55 -6.12 -3.17
C PRO A 76 9.12 -6.35 -2.70
N GLY A 77 8.15 -6.34 -3.63
CA GLY A 77 6.82 -6.89 -3.42
C GLY A 77 5.98 -6.16 -2.37
N GLU A 78 6.05 -4.84 -2.28
CA GLU A 78 5.18 -4.05 -1.40
C GLU A 78 3.71 -4.24 -1.78
N GLU A 79 3.39 -4.21 -3.07
CA GLU A 79 2.05 -4.23 -3.65
C GLU A 79 1.28 -5.56 -3.46
N GLY A 80 1.90 -6.60 -3.01
CA GLY A 80 1.19 -7.87 -2.86
C GLY A 80 1.98 -9.00 -2.20
N GLY A 81 3.12 -8.69 -1.61
CA GLY A 81 3.98 -9.68 -0.95
C GLY A 81 4.48 -9.26 0.42
N ALA A 82 4.29 -7.99 0.80
CA ALA A 82 4.64 -7.45 2.12
C ALA A 82 6.08 -7.82 2.56
N ALA A 83 7.06 -7.64 1.67
CA ALA A 83 8.42 -8.14 1.95
C ALA A 83 9.04 -7.51 3.19
N LYS A 84 8.74 -6.24 3.54
CA LYS A 84 9.27 -5.61 4.75
C LYS A 84 8.77 -6.28 6.03
N ALA A 85 7.54 -6.86 6.02
CA ALA A 85 7.06 -7.68 7.13
C ALA A 85 7.89 -8.98 7.29
N PHE A 86 8.22 -9.64 6.18
CA PHE A 86 9.12 -10.80 6.21
C PHE A 86 10.56 -10.42 6.60
N MET A 87 11.05 -9.28 6.14
CA MET A 87 12.34 -8.73 6.56
C MET A 87 12.35 -8.38 8.06
N ALA A 88 11.23 -7.89 8.62
CA ALA A 88 11.06 -7.68 10.06
C ALA A 88 11.13 -9.00 10.83
N ARG A 89 10.42 -10.03 10.36
CA ARG A 89 10.50 -11.40 10.92
C ARG A 89 11.92 -11.92 10.98
N ASP A 90 12.69 -11.64 9.94
CA ASP A 90 14.08 -12.12 9.81
C ASP A 90 15.10 -11.19 10.52
N GLY A 91 14.61 -10.14 11.20
CA GLY A 91 15.42 -9.26 12.06
C GLY A 91 16.26 -8.20 11.34
N LEU A 92 15.97 -7.91 10.06
CA LEU A 92 16.79 -7.00 9.26
C LEU A 92 16.78 -5.56 9.78
N TRP A 93 15.73 -5.15 10.49
CA TRP A 93 15.57 -3.80 11.03
C TRP A 93 16.21 -3.59 12.40
N TYR A 94 16.65 -4.67 13.07
CA TYR A 94 17.27 -4.57 14.38
C TYR A 94 18.60 -3.82 14.32
N GLY A 95 18.76 -2.90 15.26
CA GLY A 95 20.00 -2.14 15.39
C GLY A 95 20.07 -0.87 14.56
N LEU A 96 19.07 -0.58 13.73
CA LEU A 96 18.91 0.73 13.09
C LEU A 96 18.59 1.80 14.15
N ASP A 97 19.20 2.98 14.01
CA ASP A 97 18.84 4.16 14.81
C ASP A 97 17.65 4.89 14.18
N ALA A 98 17.51 4.81 12.85
CA ALA A 98 16.32 5.26 12.13
C ALA A 98 16.23 4.57 10.75
N ALA A 99 15.00 4.43 10.25
CA ALA A 99 14.71 4.11 8.86
C ALA A 99 14.02 5.30 8.19
N LEU A 100 14.41 5.61 6.96
CA LEU A 100 13.84 6.68 6.17
C LEU A 100 13.35 6.11 4.83
N THR A 101 12.20 6.59 4.43
CA THR A 101 11.66 6.31 3.10
C THR A 101 11.03 7.55 2.49
N TRP A 102 10.69 7.48 1.23
CA TRP A 102 9.87 8.47 0.56
C TRP A 102 8.88 7.78 -0.34
N HIS A 103 7.84 8.46 -0.75
CA HIS A 103 6.91 7.92 -1.73
C HIS A 103 6.58 8.98 -2.79
N PRO A 104 6.58 8.62 -4.08
CA PRO A 104 5.99 9.45 -5.12
C PRO A 104 4.52 9.72 -4.80
N ASP A 105 4.07 10.99 -4.95
CA ASP A 105 2.69 11.37 -4.66
C ASP A 105 2.28 12.60 -5.48
N ASP A 106 1.10 13.15 -5.22
CA ASP A 106 0.65 14.45 -5.71
C ASP A 106 0.99 15.62 -4.77
N ALA A 107 1.54 15.33 -3.58
CA ALA A 107 1.90 16.30 -2.55
C ALA A 107 3.40 16.30 -2.25
N ASN A 108 3.91 17.45 -1.77
CA ASN A 108 5.20 17.50 -1.08
C ASN A 108 4.91 17.68 0.41
N GLU A 109 5.16 16.66 1.20
CA GLU A 109 4.84 16.66 2.63
C GLU A 109 5.75 15.73 3.43
N VAL A 110 5.74 15.87 4.73
CA VAL A 110 6.19 14.83 5.65
C VAL A 110 4.95 14.09 6.12
N LEU A 111 4.87 12.81 5.78
CA LEU A 111 3.74 11.97 6.17
C LEU A 111 3.72 11.78 7.68
N THR A 112 2.54 11.93 8.27
CA THR A 112 2.29 11.70 9.69
C THR A 112 1.10 10.78 9.90
N GLY A 113 0.98 10.24 11.10
CA GLY A 113 -0.14 9.40 11.49
C GLY A 113 0.06 7.93 11.22
N SER A 114 -1.00 7.17 11.41
CA SER A 114 -1.02 5.72 11.25
C SER A 114 -1.67 5.28 9.94
N SER A 115 -1.54 4.01 9.61
CA SER A 115 -2.17 3.34 8.47
C SER A 115 -2.94 2.10 8.93
N ASN A 116 -3.72 1.48 8.05
CA ASN A 116 -4.34 0.20 8.35
C ASN A 116 -3.30 -0.91 8.45
N SER A 117 -3.48 -1.78 9.45
CA SER A 117 -2.98 -3.15 9.41
C SER A 117 -3.82 -4.00 8.43
N CYS A 118 -3.22 -5.04 7.89
CA CYS A 118 -3.87 -5.94 6.93
C CYS A 118 -3.41 -7.38 7.15
N ILE A 119 -4.32 -8.34 6.93
CA ILE A 119 -3.99 -9.77 6.90
C ILE A 119 -4.67 -10.39 5.68
N GLN A 120 -3.90 -11.07 4.83
CA GLN A 120 -4.42 -11.82 3.70
C GLN A 120 -4.36 -13.32 3.96
N THR A 121 -5.47 -14.00 3.71
CA THR A 121 -5.61 -15.44 3.94
C THR A 121 -6.39 -16.07 2.80
N GLN A 122 -5.81 -17.10 2.21
CA GLN A 122 -6.47 -17.94 1.22
C GLN A 122 -7.12 -19.14 1.91
N TYR A 123 -8.40 -19.37 1.62
CA TYR A 123 -9.13 -20.56 2.06
C TYR A 123 -9.37 -21.47 0.86
N HIS A 124 -9.00 -22.74 1.01
CA HIS A 124 -9.22 -23.79 0.03
C HIS A 124 -10.23 -24.79 0.60
N PHE A 125 -11.39 -24.88 -0.05
CA PHE A 125 -12.40 -25.87 0.31
C PHE A 125 -12.30 -27.10 -0.60
N THR A 126 -12.44 -28.28 -0.01
CA THR A 126 -12.44 -29.57 -0.70
C THR A 126 -13.69 -30.35 -0.34
N GLY A 127 -14.42 -30.75 -1.34
CA GLY A 127 -15.66 -31.54 -1.26
C GLY A 127 -15.59 -32.80 -2.11
N VAL A 128 -16.74 -33.24 -2.60
CA VAL A 128 -16.89 -34.47 -3.40
C VAL A 128 -17.64 -34.16 -4.69
N ALA A 129 -17.05 -34.52 -5.84
CA ALA A 129 -17.71 -34.38 -7.12
C ALA A 129 -18.89 -35.34 -7.29
N ALA A 130 -19.94 -34.90 -7.93
CA ALA A 130 -21.06 -35.73 -8.34
C ALA A 130 -21.74 -35.12 -9.56
N HIS A 131 -22.55 -35.91 -10.26
CA HIS A 131 -23.45 -35.40 -11.30
C HIS A 131 -24.62 -34.67 -10.62
N ALA A 132 -24.72 -33.33 -10.80
CA ALA A 132 -25.65 -32.50 -10.04
C ALA A 132 -27.14 -32.87 -10.23
N ALA A 133 -27.51 -33.53 -11.32
CA ALA A 133 -28.87 -34.02 -11.56
C ALA A 133 -29.03 -35.53 -11.33
N GLY A 134 -27.98 -36.34 -11.57
CA GLY A 134 -28.06 -37.79 -11.48
C GLY A 134 -27.87 -38.34 -10.07
N ASP A 135 -26.85 -37.87 -9.37
CA ASP A 135 -26.43 -38.34 -8.05
C ASP A 135 -26.09 -37.19 -7.09
N PRO A 136 -26.95 -36.17 -6.93
CA PRO A 136 -26.62 -34.96 -6.14
C PRO A 136 -26.35 -35.29 -4.67
N ASP A 137 -26.98 -36.29 -4.12
CA ASP A 137 -26.86 -36.77 -2.74
C ASP A 137 -25.45 -37.30 -2.40
N ARG A 138 -24.68 -37.69 -3.42
CA ARG A 138 -23.28 -38.14 -3.28
C ARG A 138 -22.27 -37.01 -3.33
N GLY A 139 -22.70 -35.84 -3.77
CA GLY A 139 -21.84 -34.65 -3.88
C GLY A 139 -21.68 -33.89 -2.56
N ARG A 140 -20.57 -33.17 -2.44
CA ARG A 140 -20.34 -32.15 -1.40
C ARG A 140 -19.70 -30.95 -2.08
N SER A 141 -20.44 -29.86 -2.16
CA SER A 141 -20.00 -28.69 -2.93
C SER A 141 -19.04 -27.80 -2.14
N ALA A 142 -17.81 -27.69 -2.60
CA ALA A 142 -16.85 -26.75 -2.09
C ALA A 142 -17.23 -25.30 -2.44
N LEU A 143 -17.93 -25.08 -3.56
CA LEU A 143 -18.41 -23.74 -3.94
C LEU A 143 -19.50 -23.27 -2.96
N ASP A 144 -20.44 -24.14 -2.56
CA ASP A 144 -21.46 -23.81 -1.57
C ASP A 144 -20.81 -23.42 -0.21
N ALA A 145 -19.71 -24.08 0.14
CA ALA A 145 -18.94 -23.71 1.34
C ALA A 145 -18.36 -22.30 1.24
N VAL A 146 -17.79 -21.93 0.06
CA VAL A 146 -17.30 -20.55 -0.20
C VAL A 146 -18.46 -19.56 -0.10
N GLU A 147 -19.61 -19.86 -0.71
CA GLU A 147 -20.77 -18.96 -0.67
C GLU A 147 -21.30 -18.78 0.76
N LEU A 148 -21.43 -19.87 1.53
CA LEU A 148 -21.84 -19.79 2.95
C LEU A 148 -20.83 -19.02 3.80
N MET A 149 -19.53 -19.19 3.57
CA MET A 149 -18.51 -18.39 4.23
C MET A 149 -18.69 -16.90 3.90
N ASN A 150 -18.88 -16.56 2.63
CA ASN A 150 -19.08 -15.18 2.19
C ASN A 150 -20.34 -14.56 2.81
N VAL A 151 -21.44 -15.32 2.89
CA VAL A 151 -22.68 -14.90 3.57
C VAL A 151 -22.45 -14.73 5.08
N GLY A 152 -21.79 -15.68 5.72
CA GLY A 152 -21.47 -15.62 7.15
C GLY A 152 -20.65 -14.40 7.53
N VAL A 153 -19.72 -13.98 6.68
CA VAL A 153 -18.94 -12.75 6.88
C VAL A 153 -19.82 -11.49 6.79
N GLN A 154 -20.90 -11.47 6.00
CA GLN A 154 -21.82 -10.31 5.99
C GLN A 154 -22.47 -10.12 7.37
N PHE A 155 -22.84 -11.19 8.07
CA PHE A 155 -23.36 -11.10 9.43
C PHE A 155 -22.28 -10.67 10.44
N LEU A 156 -21.02 -11.05 10.23
CA LEU A 156 -19.91 -10.57 11.05
C LEU A 156 -19.77 -9.06 11.01
N ARG A 157 -20.11 -8.40 9.88
CA ARG A 157 -20.00 -6.94 9.71
C ARG A 157 -20.83 -6.14 10.71
N GLU A 158 -21.95 -6.70 11.21
CA GLU A 158 -22.76 -6.09 12.27
C GLU A 158 -22.05 -6.08 13.64
N HIS A 159 -20.97 -6.85 13.79
CA HIS A 159 -20.33 -7.13 15.07
C HIS A 159 -18.82 -6.92 15.04
N MET A 160 -18.32 -6.04 14.17
CA MET A 160 -16.93 -5.62 14.09
C MET A 160 -16.82 -4.11 14.23
N SER A 161 -15.62 -3.59 14.48
CA SER A 161 -15.35 -2.15 14.54
C SER A 161 -15.73 -1.47 13.22
N ASP A 162 -16.29 -0.25 13.29
CA ASP A 162 -16.56 0.60 12.12
C ASP A 162 -15.30 0.94 11.32
N LYS A 163 -14.14 0.87 11.96
CA LYS A 163 -12.83 1.08 11.36
C LYS A 163 -12.28 -0.15 10.64
N ALA A 164 -12.83 -1.34 10.94
CA ALA A 164 -12.40 -2.58 10.31
C ALA A 164 -13.04 -2.78 8.93
N ARG A 165 -12.37 -3.55 8.08
CA ARG A 165 -12.87 -3.95 6.76
C ARG A 165 -12.54 -5.41 6.51
N VAL A 166 -13.45 -6.09 5.81
CA VAL A 166 -13.23 -7.45 5.32
C VAL A 166 -13.59 -7.47 3.84
N HIS A 167 -12.63 -7.82 3.01
CA HIS A 167 -12.79 -7.95 1.57
C HIS A 167 -12.56 -9.41 1.16
N TYR A 168 -13.14 -9.84 0.03
CA TYR A 168 -12.82 -11.15 -0.53
C TYR A 168 -12.91 -11.18 -2.05
N ALA A 169 -12.24 -12.17 -2.63
CA ALA A 169 -12.35 -12.52 -4.02
C ALA A 169 -12.36 -14.04 -4.17
N ILE A 170 -13.33 -14.59 -4.93
CA ILE A 170 -13.31 -16.01 -5.30
C ILE A 170 -12.21 -16.21 -6.32
N THR A 171 -11.21 -17.02 -5.98
CA THR A 171 -10.02 -17.28 -6.84
C THR A 171 -10.14 -18.56 -7.63
N ASP A 172 -10.98 -19.52 -7.18
CA ASP A 172 -11.38 -20.71 -7.91
C ASP A 172 -12.81 -21.07 -7.55
N ALA A 173 -13.70 -21.11 -8.53
CA ALA A 173 -15.10 -21.51 -8.36
C ALA A 173 -15.33 -23.00 -8.64
N GLY A 174 -14.29 -23.81 -8.83
CA GLY A 174 -14.41 -25.25 -9.07
C GLY A 174 -14.74 -25.65 -10.50
N GLY A 175 -14.69 -24.73 -11.45
CA GLY A 175 -14.95 -24.97 -12.86
C GLY A 175 -16.12 -24.17 -13.44
N ARG A 176 -16.48 -24.44 -14.70
CA ARG A 176 -17.52 -23.71 -15.45
C ARG A 176 -18.79 -24.50 -15.74
N SER A 177 -18.84 -25.77 -15.32
CA SER A 177 -19.92 -26.68 -15.65
C SER A 177 -20.92 -26.76 -14.50
N PRO A 178 -22.14 -26.17 -14.59
CA PRO A 178 -23.09 -26.11 -13.49
C PRO A 178 -23.73 -27.48 -13.17
N ASN A 179 -23.56 -28.47 -14.02
CA ASN A 179 -24.04 -29.84 -13.85
C ASN A 179 -23.04 -30.74 -13.09
N VAL A 180 -21.96 -30.16 -12.55
CA VAL A 180 -20.98 -30.85 -11.71
C VAL A 180 -21.03 -30.24 -10.32
N VAL A 181 -21.17 -31.05 -9.27
CA VAL A 181 -20.94 -30.61 -7.89
C VAL A 181 -19.46 -30.33 -7.74
N GLN A 182 -19.10 -29.12 -7.36
CA GLN A 182 -17.71 -28.66 -7.38
C GLN A 182 -16.90 -29.27 -6.22
N PRO A 183 -15.90 -30.12 -6.53
CA PRO A 183 -15.11 -30.80 -5.49
C PRO A 183 -14.03 -29.90 -4.86
N ARG A 184 -13.79 -28.71 -5.42
CA ARG A 184 -12.85 -27.72 -4.90
C ARG A 184 -13.36 -26.31 -5.20
N ALA A 185 -13.07 -25.38 -4.32
CA ALA A 185 -13.24 -23.97 -4.54
C ALA A 185 -12.29 -23.20 -3.60
N SER A 186 -11.96 -21.97 -3.97
CA SER A 186 -11.03 -21.17 -3.18
C SER A 186 -11.43 -19.71 -3.15
N VAL A 187 -11.24 -19.07 -2.00
CA VAL A 187 -11.53 -17.66 -1.78
C VAL A 187 -10.39 -16.99 -1.01
N LEU A 188 -9.93 -15.85 -1.51
CA LEU A 188 -8.94 -15.00 -0.85
C LEU A 188 -9.67 -13.95 -0.01
N TYR A 189 -9.32 -13.83 1.25
CA TYR A 189 -9.81 -12.82 2.17
C TYR A 189 -8.72 -11.84 2.54
N MET A 190 -9.11 -10.58 2.70
CA MET A 190 -8.28 -9.51 3.24
C MET A 190 -9.04 -8.85 4.40
N VAL A 191 -8.46 -8.94 5.60
CA VAL A 191 -8.95 -8.32 6.82
C VAL A 191 -8.11 -7.09 7.12
N ARG A 192 -8.75 -5.95 7.41
CA ARG A 192 -8.08 -4.70 7.78
C ARG A 192 -8.63 -4.15 9.09
N SER A 193 -7.76 -3.57 9.89
CA SER A 193 -8.12 -2.75 11.06
C SER A 193 -7.06 -1.69 11.33
N ASN A 194 -7.38 -0.72 12.19
CA ASN A 194 -6.44 0.33 12.56
C ASN A 194 -5.22 -0.17 13.34
N HIS A 195 -5.34 -1.35 13.99
CA HIS A 195 -4.28 -1.95 14.78
C HIS A 195 -4.13 -3.43 14.44
N VAL A 196 -2.90 -3.91 14.37
CA VAL A 196 -2.59 -5.30 14.04
C VAL A 196 -3.24 -6.30 15.01
N ALA A 197 -3.33 -5.97 16.29
CA ALA A 197 -3.99 -6.84 17.28
C ALA A 197 -5.48 -7.04 16.98
N GLU A 198 -6.18 -5.98 16.55
CA GLU A 198 -7.59 -6.05 16.15
C GLU A 198 -7.76 -6.84 14.84
N ALA A 199 -6.84 -6.66 13.88
CA ALA A 199 -6.87 -7.42 12.63
C ALA A 199 -6.68 -8.92 12.89
N VAL A 200 -5.77 -9.29 13.81
CA VAL A 200 -5.56 -10.69 14.22
C VAL A 200 -6.81 -11.27 14.89
N GLU A 201 -7.46 -10.55 15.80
CA GLU A 201 -8.72 -10.99 16.42
C GLU A 201 -9.82 -11.18 15.37
N LEU A 202 -10.00 -10.20 14.48
CA LEU A 202 -11.00 -10.28 13.43
C LEU A 202 -10.73 -11.42 12.46
N GLN A 203 -9.47 -11.66 12.10
CA GLN A 203 -9.06 -12.80 11.28
C GLN A 203 -9.46 -14.14 11.91
N GLN A 204 -9.27 -14.30 13.23
CA GLN A 204 -9.70 -15.51 13.94
C GLN A 204 -11.22 -15.72 13.89
N ARG A 205 -12.01 -14.64 13.85
CA ARG A 205 -13.47 -14.72 13.69
C ARG A 205 -13.86 -15.16 12.28
N VAL A 206 -13.15 -14.66 11.25
CA VAL A 206 -13.31 -15.10 9.86
C VAL A 206 -12.94 -16.59 9.72
N ASP A 207 -11.86 -17.04 10.37
CA ASP A 207 -11.46 -18.45 10.41
C ASP A 207 -12.58 -19.37 10.94
N LYS A 208 -13.28 -18.95 12.01
CA LYS A 208 -14.41 -19.70 12.58
C LYS A 208 -15.59 -19.80 11.60
N ILE A 209 -15.84 -18.74 10.82
CA ILE A 209 -16.88 -18.75 9.79
C ILE A 209 -16.51 -19.74 8.68
N ALA A 210 -15.25 -19.79 8.25
CA ALA A 210 -14.78 -20.76 7.27
C ALA A 210 -14.97 -22.21 7.77
N GLN A 211 -14.63 -22.47 9.04
CA GLN A 211 -14.86 -23.79 9.67
C GLN A 211 -16.35 -24.14 9.75
N GLY A 212 -17.21 -23.16 10.11
CA GLY A 212 -18.66 -23.34 10.12
C GLY A 212 -19.23 -23.66 8.74
N ALA A 213 -18.77 -22.96 7.71
CA ALA A 213 -19.18 -23.21 6.32
C ALA A 213 -18.78 -24.63 5.86
N ALA A 214 -17.56 -25.06 6.17
CA ALA A 214 -17.11 -26.42 5.88
C ALA A 214 -17.95 -27.47 6.59
N LEU A 215 -18.28 -27.24 7.88
CA LEU A 215 -19.13 -28.15 8.65
C LEU A 215 -20.55 -28.27 8.07
N MET A 216 -21.16 -27.14 7.69
CA MET A 216 -22.52 -27.12 7.11
C MET A 216 -22.60 -27.84 5.75
N THR A 217 -21.53 -27.85 4.98
CA THR A 217 -21.49 -28.48 3.64
C THR A 217 -20.83 -29.86 3.62
N GLU A 218 -20.40 -30.34 4.78
CA GLU A 218 -19.63 -31.60 4.92
C GLU A 218 -18.39 -31.62 4.04
N THR A 219 -17.76 -30.47 3.86
CA THR A 219 -16.47 -30.26 3.16
C THR A 219 -15.33 -30.11 4.16
N THR A 220 -14.09 -29.99 3.66
CA THR A 220 -12.94 -29.62 4.48
C THR A 220 -12.42 -28.26 4.04
N VAL A 221 -11.80 -27.51 4.96
CA VAL A 221 -11.16 -26.23 4.66
C VAL A 221 -9.71 -26.23 5.12
N GLU A 222 -8.83 -25.81 4.22
CA GLU A 222 -7.42 -25.52 4.50
C GLU A 222 -7.21 -24.01 4.42
N LYS A 223 -6.52 -23.46 5.42
CA LYS A 223 -6.16 -22.04 5.50
C LYS A 223 -4.69 -21.87 5.15
N LYS A 224 -4.39 -20.98 4.19
CA LYS A 224 -3.04 -20.56 3.84
C LYS A 224 -2.88 -19.06 4.12
N PHE A 225 -2.01 -18.70 5.07
CA PHE A 225 -1.57 -17.33 5.26
C PHE A 225 -0.79 -16.86 4.02
N ILE A 226 -1.13 -15.70 3.48
CA ILE A 226 -0.46 -15.11 2.32
C ILE A 226 0.52 -14.05 2.81
N ASP A 227 0.02 -13.00 3.45
CA ASP A 227 0.80 -11.92 4.03
C ASP A 227 0.07 -11.23 5.17
N GLY A 228 0.77 -10.32 5.85
CA GLY A 228 0.20 -9.46 6.87
C GLY A 228 1.10 -8.26 7.10
N LEU A 229 0.48 -7.11 7.32
CA LEU A 229 1.11 -5.81 7.53
C LEU A 229 0.68 -5.24 8.88
N ALA A 230 1.63 -4.65 9.62
CA ALA A 230 1.31 -3.87 10.82
C ALA A 230 0.86 -2.45 10.46
N ASP A 231 0.10 -1.83 11.35
CA ASP A 231 -0.17 -0.39 11.31
C ASP A 231 1.12 0.41 11.52
N THR A 232 1.18 1.62 10.96
CA THR A 232 2.36 2.50 11.08
C THR A 232 2.42 3.15 12.46
N VAL A 233 3.60 3.12 13.08
CA VAL A 233 3.91 3.82 14.32
C VAL A 233 4.51 5.18 14.00
N THR A 234 3.82 6.24 14.37
CA THR A 234 4.21 7.63 14.12
C THR A 234 5.45 8.04 14.93
N ASN A 235 6.39 8.76 14.32
CA ASN A 235 7.56 9.32 15.00
C ASN A 235 7.69 10.83 14.76
N HIS A 236 6.94 11.62 15.52
CA HIS A 236 6.92 13.09 15.39
C HIS A 236 8.29 13.77 15.57
N ALA A 237 9.23 13.15 16.30
CA ALA A 237 10.57 13.72 16.44
C ALA A 237 11.34 13.64 15.11
N LEU A 238 11.27 12.50 14.44
CA LEU A 238 11.93 12.28 13.15
C LEU A 238 11.24 13.06 12.03
N GLU A 239 9.90 13.14 12.05
CA GLU A 239 9.10 13.96 11.12
C GLU A 239 9.52 15.44 11.16
N ARG A 240 9.72 16.02 12.37
CA ARG A 240 10.23 17.39 12.50
C ARG A 240 11.63 17.58 11.92
N VAL A 241 12.49 16.56 12.02
CA VAL A 241 13.82 16.60 11.41
C VAL A 241 13.70 16.59 9.88
N LEU A 242 12.88 15.71 9.32
CA LEU A 242 12.62 15.66 7.89
C LEU A 242 12.02 16.95 7.37
N TYR A 243 11.02 17.50 8.07
CA TYR A 243 10.34 18.74 7.65
C TYR A 243 11.32 19.93 7.56
N ARG A 244 12.15 20.13 8.58
CA ARG A 244 13.16 21.23 8.57
C ARG A 244 14.15 21.10 7.42
N ASN A 245 14.53 19.87 7.08
CA ASN A 245 15.43 19.63 5.93
C ASN A 245 14.68 19.84 4.61
N PHE A 246 13.44 19.40 4.51
CA PHE A 246 12.62 19.60 3.30
C PHE A 246 12.35 21.09 3.06
N GLU A 247 12.02 21.83 4.11
CA GLU A 247 11.84 23.29 4.06
C GLU A 247 13.13 24.01 3.62
N ALA A 248 14.29 23.61 4.15
CA ALA A 248 15.58 24.22 3.83
C ALA A 248 16.05 23.92 2.40
N LEU A 249 15.73 22.73 1.87
CA LEU A 249 16.08 22.33 0.51
C LEU A 249 15.06 22.83 -0.52
N GLY A 250 13.84 23.04 -0.10
CA GLY A 250 12.70 23.35 -0.99
C GLY A 250 12.14 22.10 -1.68
N VAL A 251 11.04 22.31 -2.39
CA VAL A 251 10.38 21.31 -3.20
C VAL A 251 10.97 21.24 -4.61
N PRO A 252 10.77 20.16 -5.37
CA PRO A 252 11.19 20.08 -6.76
C PRO A 252 10.62 21.21 -7.61
N SER A 253 11.41 21.70 -8.56
CA SER A 253 10.97 22.62 -9.59
C SER A 253 10.67 21.86 -10.89
N TYR A 254 9.66 22.32 -11.62
CA TYR A 254 9.23 21.69 -12.86
C TYR A 254 9.43 22.66 -14.04
N THR A 255 9.80 22.12 -15.18
CA THR A 255 9.90 22.87 -16.43
C THR A 255 8.50 23.22 -16.97
N ALA A 256 8.42 24.18 -17.86
CA ALA A 256 7.15 24.55 -18.51
C ALA A 256 6.54 23.36 -19.30
N GLU A 257 7.38 22.48 -19.86
CA GLU A 257 6.92 21.28 -20.56
C GLU A 257 6.30 20.27 -19.60
N GLU A 258 6.91 20.03 -18.44
CA GLU A 258 6.38 19.13 -17.41
C GLU A 258 5.08 19.67 -16.82
N LEU A 259 4.99 20.97 -16.56
CA LEU A 259 3.75 21.59 -16.10
C LEU A 259 2.62 21.47 -17.14
N ALA A 260 2.93 21.73 -18.42
CA ALA A 260 1.95 21.58 -19.49
C ALA A 260 1.48 20.12 -19.67
N PHE A 261 2.39 19.15 -19.52
CA PHE A 261 2.05 17.74 -19.54
C PHE A 261 1.13 17.37 -18.36
N ALA A 262 1.47 17.82 -17.16
CA ALA A 262 0.68 17.59 -15.95
C ALA A 262 -0.74 18.18 -16.09
N ASP A 263 -0.86 19.42 -16.58
CA ASP A 263 -2.14 20.08 -16.85
C ASP A 263 -2.98 19.34 -17.91
N GLY A 264 -2.30 18.76 -18.90
CA GLY A 264 -2.92 17.92 -19.92
C GLY A 264 -3.46 16.61 -19.34
N LEU A 265 -2.65 15.94 -18.52
CA LEU A 265 -3.00 14.66 -17.90
C LEU A 265 -4.13 14.82 -16.88
N ALA A 266 -4.13 15.90 -16.09
CA ALA A 266 -5.16 16.22 -15.11
C ALA A 266 -6.58 16.34 -15.71
N LYS A 267 -6.69 16.58 -17.02
CA LYS A 267 -7.98 16.61 -17.73
C LYS A 267 -8.54 15.21 -18.03
N THR A 268 -7.76 14.16 -17.81
CA THR A 268 -8.17 12.77 -18.10
C THR A 268 -8.86 12.06 -16.93
N TYR A 269 -8.94 12.72 -15.77
CA TYR A 269 -9.58 12.18 -14.56
C TYR A 269 -10.25 13.28 -13.74
N PRO A 270 -11.23 12.96 -12.89
CA PRO A 270 -11.90 13.92 -12.00
C PRO A 270 -11.07 14.15 -10.71
N GLY A 271 -11.27 15.31 -10.07
CA GLY A 271 -10.76 15.58 -8.73
C GLY A 271 -9.37 16.22 -8.68
N SER A 272 -8.84 16.68 -9.82
CA SER A 272 -7.57 17.42 -9.88
C SER A 272 -7.57 18.78 -9.19
N ASP A 273 -8.73 19.24 -8.72
CA ASP A 273 -8.93 20.49 -7.98
C ASP A 273 -9.00 20.29 -6.45
N ARG A 274 -8.96 19.06 -5.96
CA ARG A 274 -8.98 18.76 -4.52
C ARG A 274 -7.71 19.23 -3.82
N ALA A 275 -7.82 19.47 -2.50
CA ALA A 275 -6.64 19.69 -1.66
C ALA A 275 -5.73 18.44 -1.68
N PRO A 276 -4.43 18.57 -2.01
CA PRO A 276 -3.52 17.44 -2.01
C PRO A 276 -3.24 16.93 -0.60
N GLY A 277 -2.96 15.65 -0.44
CA GLY A 277 -2.55 15.04 0.83
C GLY A 277 -3.54 15.18 2.00
N VAL A 278 -4.75 15.72 1.79
CA VAL A 278 -5.71 16.02 2.86
C VAL A 278 -6.93 15.11 2.78
N GLY A 279 -7.12 14.29 3.80
CA GLY A 279 -8.34 13.50 4.03
C GLY A 279 -9.27 14.13 5.06
N SER A 280 -10.42 13.50 5.30
CA SER A 280 -11.43 13.95 6.27
C SER A 280 -10.98 13.94 7.73
N GLN A 281 -9.87 13.31 8.02
CA GLN A 281 -9.26 13.18 9.35
C GLN A 281 -8.44 14.41 9.77
N TYR A 282 -8.14 15.32 8.83
CA TYR A 282 -7.36 16.52 9.14
C TYR A 282 -8.24 17.63 9.72
N ASP A 283 -7.57 18.52 10.46
CA ASP A 283 -8.19 19.73 10.97
C ASP A 283 -8.74 20.60 9.83
N PRO A 284 -9.97 21.16 9.94
CA PRO A 284 -10.58 21.99 8.90
C PRO A 284 -9.74 23.22 8.51
N ASP A 285 -9.05 23.85 9.48
CA ASP A 285 -8.22 25.04 9.20
C ASP A 285 -6.97 24.63 8.40
N TYR A 286 -6.37 23.48 8.74
CA TYR A 286 -5.28 22.90 7.95
C TYR A 286 -5.73 22.61 6.52
N ALA A 287 -6.86 21.95 6.36
CA ALA A 287 -7.43 21.63 5.04
C ALA A 287 -7.71 22.90 4.21
N ALA A 288 -8.20 23.96 4.84
CA ALA A 288 -8.45 25.24 4.18
C ALA A 288 -7.14 25.94 3.73
N ASP A 289 -6.06 25.89 4.55
CA ASP A 289 -4.74 26.43 4.16
C ASP A 289 -4.16 25.66 2.97
N VAL A 290 -4.20 24.33 3.00
CA VAL A 290 -3.72 23.51 1.88
C VAL A 290 -4.52 23.79 0.60
N GLN A 291 -5.85 23.92 0.70
CA GLN A 291 -6.70 24.28 -0.45
C GLN A 291 -6.35 25.66 -1.02
N ALA A 292 -6.06 26.63 -0.18
CA ALA A 292 -5.65 27.96 -0.60
C ALA A 292 -4.33 27.91 -1.38
N ARG A 293 -3.30 27.20 -0.85
CA ARG A 293 -2.01 26.97 -1.52
C ARG A 293 -2.18 26.27 -2.86
N ARG A 294 -3.07 25.27 -2.91
CA ARG A 294 -3.40 24.59 -4.17
C ARG A 294 -3.99 25.51 -5.21
N ALA A 295 -4.88 26.41 -4.81
CA ALA A 295 -5.49 27.38 -5.70
C ALA A 295 -4.48 28.39 -6.25
N GLU A 296 -3.46 28.76 -5.46
CA GLU A 296 -2.39 29.67 -5.86
C GLU A 296 -1.36 29.03 -6.83
N ALA A 297 -1.23 27.70 -6.81
CA ALA A 297 -0.22 26.98 -7.60
C ALA A 297 -0.37 27.17 -9.12
N GLY A 298 -1.57 27.42 -9.63
CA GLY A 298 -1.84 27.77 -11.05
C GLY A 298 -1.71 26.61 -12.05
N HIS A 299 -1.11 25.47 -11.64
CA HIS A 299 -0.89 24.28 -12.46
C HIS A 299 -1.34 23.04 -11.71
N ALA A 300 -1.49 21.91 -12.42
CA ALA A 300 -1.88 20.64 -11.81
C ALA A 300 -0.79 20.04 -10.91
N MET A 301 0.49 20.38 -11.10
CA MET A 301 1.57 19.98 -10.19
C MET A 301 1.60 20.85 -8.93
N ASN A 302 1.72 20.23 -7.76
CA ASN A 302 1.85 20.91 -6.49
C ASN A 302 3.31 21.26 -6.20
N SER A 303 3.70 22.51 -6.50
CA SER A 303 5.06 23.05 -6.34
C SER A 303 5.24 23.81 -5.01
N PHE A 304 4.62 23.32 -3.94
CA PHE A 304 4.72 23.89 -2.60
C PHE A 304 4.82 22.76 -1.56
N LEU A 305 5.45 23.08 -0.43
CA LEU A 305 5.51 22.17 0.72
C LEU A 305 4.24 22.33 1.56
N LEU A 306 3.57 21.25 1.90
CA LEU A 306 2.46 21.26 2.84
C LEU A 306 2.97 21.64 4.24
N PRO A 307 2.18 22.37 5.04
CA PRO A 307 2.53 22.62 6.44
C PRO A 307 2.70 21.30 7.21
N LEU A 308 3.63 21.30 8.16
CA LEU A 308 3.80 20.09 9.00
C LEU A 308 2.55 19.88 9.86
N TYR A 309 1.85 18.79 9.61
CA TYR A 309 0.77 18.32 10.47
C TYR A 309 1.29 17.28 11.44
N GLN A 310 0.96 17.43 12.73
CA GLN A 310 1.32 16.47 13.78
C GLN A 310 0.09 16.18 14.63
N GLY A 311 -0.75 15.30 14.15
CA GLY A 311 -2.01 14.90 14.79
C GLY A 311 -2.31 13.43 14.56
N ASP A 312 -3.51 13.01 14.90
CA ASP A 312 -4.01 11.65 14.72
C ASP A 312 -4.46 11.38 13.27
N ALA A 313 -3.64 11.78 12.29
CA ALA A 313 -3.89 11.49 10.90
C ALA A 313 -3.90 9.98 10.67
N PHE A 314 -4.77 9.53 9.76
CA PHE A 314 -4.93 8.12 9.46
C PHE A 314 -5.05 7.91 7.96
N GLN A 315 -4.17 7.11 7.42
CA GLN A 315 -4.19 6.69 6.03
C GLN A 315 -5.01 5.39 5.89
N PRO A 316 -6.10 5.38 5.11
CA PRO A 316 -6.94 4.20 4.97
C PRO A 316 -6.29 3.06 4.17
N GLY A 317 -5.19 3.33 3.50
CA GLY A 317 -4.33 2.31 2.87
C GLY A 317 -3.59 1.47 3.90
N SER A 318 -2.82 0.50 3.41
CA SER A 318 -1.86 -0.28 4.19
C SER A 318 -0.51 -0.21 3.49
N THR A 319 0.57 -0.22 4.26
CA THR A 319 1.94 -0.32 3.74
C THR A 319 2.78 -1.15 4.68
N ASP A 320 3.69 -1.94 4.15
CA ASP A 320 4.62 -2.74 4.94
C ASP A 320 5.75 -1.90 5.58
N VAL A 321 5.79 -0.58 5.35
CA VAL A 321 6.58 0.38 6.14
C VAL A 321 6.13 0.37 7.61
N GLY A 322 4.87 0.03 7.88
CA GLY A 322 4.37 -0.20 9.24
C GLY A 322 5.25 -1.18 10.01
N ASP A 323 5.58 -2.32 9.42
CA ASP A 323 6.39 -3.37 10.06
C ASP A 323 7.80 -2.89 10.41
N VAL A 324 8.37 -1.98 9.62
CA VAL A 324 9.65 -1.31 9.94
C VAL A 324 9.50 -0.38 11.13
N SER A 325 8.40 0.39 11.16
CA SER A 325 8.13 1.38 12.21
C SER A 325 7.93 0.76 13.60
N TRP A 326 7.52 -0.50 13.67
CA TRP A 326 7.44 -1.26 14.92
C TRP A 326 8.81 -1.75 15.43
N GLN A 327 9.84 -1.73 14.57
CA GLN A 327 11.17 -2.23 14.90
C GLN A 327 12.19 -1.12 15.17
N CYS A 328 12.05 0.04 14.50
CA CYS A 328 12.94 1.19 14.68
C CYS A 328 12.20 2.50 14.37
N PRO A 329 12.70 3.67 14.86
CA PRO A 329 12.18 4.96 14.48
C PRO A 329 12.13 5.12 12.95
N THR A 330 10.95 5.37 12.40
CA THR A 330 10.74 5.43 10.94
C THR A 330 9.96 6.68 10.60
N ALA A 331 10.30 7.33 9.48
CA ALA A 331 9.54 8.44 8.92
C ALA A 331 9.64 8.46 7.40
N GLN A 332 8.63 9.07 6.78
CA GLN A 332 8.43 9.11 5.34
C GLN A 332 8.12 10.53 4.88
N ILE A 333 8.63 10.89 3.70
CA ILE A 333 8.20 12.07 2.97
C ILE A 333 7.44 11.66 1.69
N HIS A 334 6.51 12.49 1.28
CA HIS A 334 5.94 12.44 -0.06
C HIS A 334 6.55 13.54 -0.93
N VAL A 335 6.69 13.26 -2.21
CA VAL A 335 7.18 14.21 -3.20
C VAL A 335 6.25 14.19 -4.40
N ALA A 336 5.79 15.37 -4.82
CA ALA A 336 4.92 15.50 -5.97
C ALA A 336 5.66 15.06 -7.25
N THR A 337 5.25 13.94 -7.82
CA THR A 337 5.79 13.35 -9.05
C THR A 337 4.72 13.17 -10.11
N TRP A 338 3.46 13.37 -9.74
CA TRP A 338 2.32 13.36 -10.64
C TRP A 338 1.33 14.48 -10.31
N PRO A 339 0.42 14.81 -11.25
CA PRO A 339 -0.53 15.89 -11.05
C PRO A 339 -1.49 15.61 -9.91
N ASN A 340 -1.95 16.67 -9.26
CA ASN A 340 -2.89 16.66 -8.16
C ASN A 340 -4.12 15.79 -8.42
N GLY A 341 -4.46 14.93 -7.49
CA GLY A 341 -5.59 14.01 -7.55
C GLY A 341 -5.46 12.89 -8.59
N CYS A 342 -4.26 12.65 -9.11
CA CYS A 342 -4.01 11.56 -10.04
C CYS A 342 -4.40 10.22 -9.40
N PRO A 343 -5.25 9.41 -10.05
CA PRO A 343 -5.69 8.14 -9.45
C PRO A 343 -4.51 7.19 -9.24
N GLY A 344 -4.34 6.70 -8.04
CA GLY A 344 -3.39 5.64 -7.75
C GLY A 344 -3.65 4.37 -8.57
N HIS A 345 -2.61 3.59 -8.84
CA HIS A 345 -2.68 2.33 -9.59
C HIS A 345 -3.36 2.48 -10.97
N SER A 346 -3.03 3.56 -11.67
CA SER A 346 -3.63 3.91 -12.96
C SER A 346 -2.60 4.06 -14.06
N TRP A 347 -3.04 4.04 -15.32
CA TRP A 347 -2.18 4.33 -16.46
C TRP A 347 -1.62 5.77 -16.41
N GLN A 348 -2.36 6.69 -15.78
CA GLN A 348 -1.92 8.07 -15.59
C GLN A 348 -0.66 8.15 -14.72
N ASN A 349 -0.65 7.41 -13.60
CA ASN A 349 0.53 7.34 -12.74
C ASN A 349 1.74 6.78 -13.48
N VAL A 350 1.57 5.68 -14.22
CA VAL A 350 2.66 5.09 -15.01
C VAL A 350 3.15 6.09 -16.08
N SER A 351 2.26 6.89 -16.67
CA SER A 351 2.64 7.90 -17.66
C SER A 351 3.51 9.00 -17.07
N CYS A 352 3.39 9.32 -15.78
CA CYS A 352 4.20 10.32 -15.06
C CYS A 352 5.57 9.79 -14.63
N GLY A 353 5.68 8.49 -14.35
CA GLY A 353 6.86 7.85 -13.77
C GLY A 353 8.05 7.73 -14.74
N ARG A 354 8.60 8.85 -15.20
CA ARG A 354 9.73 8.90 -16.14
C ARG A 354 10.85 9.85 -15.69
#